data_16885cab73511517e54e6703ecc31691
#
_entry.id   16885cab73511517e54e6703ecc31691
#
_cell.length_a   1.000
_cell.length_b   1.000
_cell.length_c   1.000
_cell.angle_alpha   90.00
_cell.angle_beta   90.00
_cell.angle_gamma   90.00
#
_symmetry.space_group_name_H-M   'P 1'
#
loop_
_entity.id
_entity.type
_entity.pdbx_description
1 polymer ?
#
loop_
_entity_poly.entity_id
_entity_poly.type
_entity_poly.pdbx_seq_one_letter_code
_entity_poly.pdbx_strand_id
1 'polypeptide(L)'
;MVCGRPAAGKARKCIACRVLLAWPAMASPTDASVRFEDVVAAAGRLSGIAHRTPVVTSRTLDERTGAHLYLKCENLQRVGAFKFRGAYNAVARLAPAERARGVLTYSSGNHAQAIALACRLLDTRATIVMPQNAPAAKRRATEGYGARIVAYDPARQKREEVAEALRREGDPVLIPPYDHADVIAGQGTAAKELFEQAGELDLLLVPCGGGGLLSGSALSARRLCPRCRVVGVEPEAADDATRSFRTGVLQTVSNPETIADGARTPSLGRLTFPLVRANVDDMTTVPDADLVRAMRLVWERLKLVVEPTGVLGLAALLAGRVGAAGRRVGVILSGGNVDLVCALELFRDAPAD
;
A
#
# COMPACT_ATOMS: atom_id res chain seq x y z
N MET A 1 -27.93 44.36 55.60
CA MET A 1 -26.77 44.26 56.49
C MET A 1 -26.14 42.90 56.28
N VAL A 2 -24.85 42.93 56.10
CA VAL A 2 -23.83 41.87 56.14
C VAL A 2 -23.68 40.96 54.91
N CYS A 3 -22.59 41.26 54.25
CA CYS A 3 -21.84 40.66 53.23
C CYS A 3 -21.35 39.24 53.62
N GLY A 4 -21.43 38.27 52.73
CA GLY A 4 -20.78 36.95 52.81
C GLY A 4 -20.22 36.58 51.46
N ARG A 5 -18.89 36.66 51.30
CA ARG A 5 -18.15 36.20 50.13
C ARG A 5 -18.15 34.67 50.06
N PRO A 6 -18.28 34.06 48.88
CA PRO A 6 -18.01 32.64 48.71
C PRO A 6 -16.52 32.39 48.41
N ALA A 7 -16.04 31.28 48.92
CA ALA A 7 -14.69 30.78 48.91
C ALA A 7 -14.20 30.30 47.50
N ALA A 8 -12.90 30.38 47.31
CA ALA A 8 -12.17 29.98 46.12
C ALA A 8 -12.35 28.48 45.77
N GLY A 9 -12.91 28.17 44.63
CA GLY A 9 -12.98 26.88 44.03
C GLY A 9 -11.68 26.56 43.28
N LYS A 10 -11.06 25.42 43.63
CA LYS A 10 -9.81 24.89 43.05
C LYS A 10 -9.95 24.63 41.55
N ALA A 11 -9.15 25.30 40.76
CA ALA A 11 -8.95 25.00 39.34
C ALA A 11 -8.39 23.58 39.17
N ARG A 12 -9.17 22.67 38.60
CA ARG A 12 -8.70 21.37 38.13
C ARG A 12 -7.86 21.60 36.88
N LYS A 13 -6.55 21.43 36.97
CA LYS A 13 -5.63 21.35 35.85
C LYS A 13 -5.96 20.09 35.05
N CYS A 14 -6.52 20.28 33.86
CA CYS A 14 -6.66 19.26 32.87
C CYS A 14 -5.24 18.91 32.34
N ILE A 15 -4.68 17.80 32.79
CA ILE A 15 -3.42 17.26 32.27
C ILE A 15 -3.78 16.58 30.96
N ALA A 16 -3.66 17.32 29.84
CA ALA A 16 -3.62 16.74 28.52
C ALA A 16 -2.28 15.97 28.40
N CYS A 17 -2.32 14.67 28.70
CA CYS A 17 -1.21 13.76 28.47
C CYS A 17 -0.98 13.67 26.94
N ARG A 18 -0.03 14.46 26.42
CA ARG A 18 0.60 14.21 25.12
C ARG A 18 1.43 12.95 25.28
N VAL A 19 0.86 11.81 24.99
CA VAL A 19 1.63 10.59 24.73
C VAL A 19 2.24 10.73 23.34
N LEU A 20 3.39 11.38 23.28
CA LEU A 20 4.34 11.21 22.17
C LEU A 20 4.83 9.77 22.27
N LEU A 21 4.24 8.87 21.46
CA LEU A 21 4.77 7.53 21.22
C LEU A 21 6.14 7.70 20.56
N ALA A 22 7.20 7.76 21.37
CA ALA A 22 8.55 7.65 20.91
C ALA A 22 8.75 6.23 20.38
N TRP A 23 8.81 6.10 19.07
CA TRP A 23 9.27 4.89 18.40
C TRP A 23 10.73 4.67 18.82
N PRO A 24 11.15 3.47 19.26
CA PRO A 24 12.54 3.24 19.59
C PRO A 24 13.40 3.56 18.38
N ALA A 25 14.43 4.35 18.59
CA ALA A 25 15.40 4.73 17.57
C ALA A 25 16.11 3.47 17.08
N MET A 26 15.65 2.93 15.97
CA MET A 26 16.40 1.91 15.23
C MET A 26 17.59 2.61 14.60
N ALA A 27 18.79 2.08 14.86
CA ALA A 27 20.02 2.56 14.24
C ALA A 27 19.85 2.68 12.73
N SER A 28 20.04 3.87 12.19
CA SER A 28 19.92 4.21 10.79
C SER A 28 20.80 3.34 9.91
N PRO A 29 20.28 2.73 8.85
CA PRO A 29 20.98 2.78 7.60
C PRO A 29 20.80 4.20 7.07
N THR A 30 21.91 4.89 6.88
CA THR A 30 22.12 6.17 6.22
C THR A 30 20.92 6.77 5.48
N ASP A 31 20.70 8.03 5.66
CA ASP A 31 19.77 9.02 5.08
C ASP A 31 19.78 9.08 3.53
N ALA A 32 19.72 7.95 2.85
CA ALA A 32 19.66 7.85 1.41
C ALA A 32 18.20 7.93 0.98
N SER A 33 17.76 9.11 0.58
CA SER A 33 16.47 9.31 -0.10
C SER A 33 16.40 8.37 -1.32
N VAL A 34 15.36 7.54 -1.40
CA VAL A 34 15.12 6.67 -2.57
C VAL A 34 14.98 7.52 -3.82
N ARG A 35 15.68 7.14 -4.89
CA ARG A 35 15.73 7.88 -6.16
C ARG A 35 15.23 7.02 -7.32
N PHE A 36 15.01 7.63 -8.46
CA PHE A 36 14.60 6.89 -9.66
C PHE A 36 15.65 5.88 -10.12
N GLU A 37 16.94 6.15 -9.91
CA GLU A 37 18.03 5.23 -10.22
C GLU A 37 17.90 3.91 -9.44
N ASP A 38 17.37 3.95 -8.21
CA ASP A 38 17.07 2.76 -7.42
C ASP A 38 15.92 1.95 -8.04
N VAL A 39 14.92 2.64 -8.63
CA VAL A 39 13.82 2.00 -9.38
C VAL A 39 14.36 1.33 -10.64
N VAL A 40 15.28 1.95 -11.35
CA VAL A 40 15.94 1.36 -12.54
C VAL A 40 16.74 0.12 -12.14
N ALA A 41 17.53 0.21 -11.08
CA ALA A 41 18.29 -0.94 -10.56
C ALA A 41 17.37 -2.07 -10.09
N ALA A 42 16.22 -1.74 -9.47
CA ALA A 42 15.19 -2.71 -9.10
C ALA A 42 14.56 -3.38 -10.34
N ALA A 43 14.27 -2.61 -11.40
CA ALA A 43 13.75 -3.16 -12.65
C ALA A 43 14.73 -4.17 -13.28
N GLY A 44 16.03 -3.91 -13.22
CA GLY A 44 17.07 -4.88 -13.65
C GLY A 44 17.01 -6.20 -12.87
N ARG A 45 16.90 -6.12 -11.53
CA ARG A 45 16.78 -7.31 -10.67
C ARG A 45 15.49 -8.09 -10.87
N LEU A 46 14.41 -7.41 -11.24
CA LEU A 46 13.08 -8.00 -11.48
C LEU A 46 12.92 -8.57 -12.90
N SER A 47 13.84 -8.27 -13.81
CA SER A 47 13.79 -8.74 -15.19
C SER A 47 13.81 -10.27 -15.26
N GLY A 48 12.84 -10.86 -15.98
CA GLY A 48 12.66 -12.32 -16.08
C GLY A 48 12.10 -12.98 -14.80
N ILE A 49 11.95 -12.25 -13.71
CA ILE A 49 11.44 -12.75 -12.43
C ILE A 49 10.00 -12.26 -12.17
N ALA A 50 9.78 -10.96 -12.13
CA ALA A 50 8.44 -10.40 -12.04
C ALA A 50 7.74 -10.43 -13.41
N HIS A 51 6.42 -10.55 -13.41
CA HIS A 51 5.68 -10.40 -14.65
C HIS A 51 5.73 -8.94 -15.11
N ARG A 52 6.03 -8.70 -16.39
CA ARG A 52 5.74 -7.44 -17.05
C ARG A 52 4.23 -7.42 -17.31
N THR A 53 3.46 -6.96 -16.32
CA THR A 53 1.99 -7.01 -16.35
C THR A 53 1.45 -6.18 -17.53
N PRO A 54 0.31 -6.57 -18.13
CA PRO A 54 -0.27 -5.84 -19.26
C PRO A 54 -0.82 -4.48 -18.79
N VAL A 55 -0.90 -3.56 -19.77
CA VAL A 55 -1.72 -2.35 -19.72
C VAL A 55 -2.97 -2.62 -20.56
N VAL A 56 -4.13 -2.52 -19.94
CA VAL A 56 -5.43 -2.75 -20.58
C VAL A 56 -6.15 -1.43 -20.77
N THR A 57 -6.84 -1.27 -21.91
CA THR A 57 -7.73 -0.15 -22.21
C THR A 57 -9.17 -0.63 -22.32
N SER A 58 -10.16 0.26 -22.18
CA SER A 58 -11.57 -0.08 -22.28
C SER A 58 -12.41 1.09 -22.77
N ARG A 59 -13.03 0.96 -23.94
CA ARG A 59 -13.95 1.98 -24.47
C ARG A 59 -15.08 2.30 -23.50
N THR A 60 -15.65 1.28 -22.84
CA THR A 60 -16.71 1.50 -21.86
C THR A 60 -16.27 2.38 -20.70
N LEU A 61 -15.04 2.19 -20.19
CA LEU A 61 -14.49 3.04 -19.13
C LEU A 61 -14.13 4.43 -19.65
N ASP A 62 -13.61 4.52 -20.85
CA ASP A 62 -13.30 5.79 -21.51
C ASP A 62 -14.56 6.65 -21.67
N GLU A 63 -15.65 6.06 -22.19
CA GLU A 63 -16.97 6.72 -22.33
C GLU A 63 -17.53 7.18 -20.98
N ARG A 64 -17.44 6.35 -19.93
CA ARG A 64 -17.95 6.70 -18.58
C ARG A 64 -17.15 7.79 -17.88
N THR A 65 -15.87 7.89 -18.16
CA THR A 65 -14.96 8.85 -17.49
C THR A 65 -14.66 10.08 -18.35
N GLY A 66 -14.96 10.01 -19.65
CA GLY A 66 -14.56 11.03 -20.63
C GLY A 66 -13.05 11.11 -20.85
N ALA A 67 -12.28 10.10 -20.45
CA ALA A 67 -10.83 10.03 -20.49
C ALA A 67 -10.33 8.84 -21.33
N HIS A 68 -9.04 8.78 -21.62
CA HIS A 68 -8.38 7.61 -22.22
C HIS A 68 -7.62 6.85 -21.15
N LEU A 69 -8.14 5.70 -20.70
CA LEU A 69 -7.61 4.96 -19.55
C LEU A 69 -6.57 3.91 -19.94
N TYR A 70 -5.49 3.85 -19.19
CA TYR A 70 -4.41 2.87 -19.28
C TYR A 70 -4.27 2.16 -17.93
N LEU A 71 -4.85 0.96 -17.81
CA LEU A 71 -4.94 0.21 -16.57
C LEU A 71 -3.74 -0.73 -16.44
N LYS A 72 -2.82 -0.44 -15.55
CA LYS A 72 -1.69 -1.32 -15.21
C LYS A 72 -2.16 -2.45 -14.31
N CYS A 73 -2.22 -3.67 -14.83
CA CYS A 73 -2.85 -4.82 -14.20
C CYS A 73 -1.92 -5.55 -13.21
N GLU A 74 -1.58 -4.93 -12.08
CA GLU A 74 -0.78 -5.59 -11.04
C GLU A 74 -1.52 -6.71 -10.29
N ASN A 75 -2.83 -6.84 -10.47
CA ASN A 75 -3.60 -8.02 -10.08
C ASN A 75 -3.16 -9.31 -10.84
N LEU A 76 -2.47 -9.17 -11.96
CA LEU A 76 -1.87 -10.28 -12.73
C LEU A 76 -0.38 -10.51 -12.42
N GLN A 77 0.18 -9.78 -11.46
CA GLN A 77 1.53 -10.00 -10.98
C GLN A 77 1.61 -11.32 -10.17
N ARG A 78 2.82 -11.86 -9.99
CA ARG A 78 3.05 -12.97 -9.04
C ARG A 78 2.40 -12.65 -7.70
N VAL A 79 1.90 -13.64 -7.02
CA VAL A 79 1.07 -13.56 -5.80
C VAL A 79 -0.18 -12.67 -5.94
N GLY A 80 -0.60 -12.34 -7.16
CA GLY A 80 -1.81 -11.57 -7.44
C GLY A 80 -1.74 -10.10 -7.01
N ALA A 81 -0.56 -9.50 -6.81
CA ALA A 81 -0.43 -8.11 -6.39
C ALA A 81 0.97 -7.52 -6.63
N PHE A 82 1.04 -6.20 -6.80
CA PHE A 82 2.28 -5.43 -6.99
C PHE A 82 3.35 -5.70 -5.93
N LYS A 83 2.95 -6.15 -4.75
CA LYS A 83 3.84 -6.36 -3.59
C LYS A 83 5.03 -7.26 -3.88
N PHE A 84 4.91 -8.17 -4.84
CA PHE A 84 6.00 -9.04 -5.25
C PHE A 84 7.24 -8.27 -5.74
N ARG A 85 7.03 -7.15 -6.43
CA ARG A 85 8.11 -6.32 -6.97
C ARG A 85 9.04 -5.82 -5.87
N GLY A 86 8.49 -5.16 -4.85
CA GLY A 86 9.28 -4.64 -3.72
C GLY A 86 9.82 -5.73 -2.82
N ALA A 87 9.04 -6.78 -2.56
CA ALA A 87 9.48 -7.90 -1.74
C ALA A 87 10.70 -8.62 -2.36
N TYR A 88 10.60 -9.00 -3.64
CA TYR A 88 11.72 -9.64 -4.31
C TYR A 88 12.95 -8.74 -4.40
N ASN A 89 12.77 -7.46 -4.77
CA ASN A 89 13.87 -6.50 -4.84
C ASN A 89 14.60 -6.36 -3.50
N ALA A 90 13.87 -6.26 -2.38
CA ALA A 90 14.46 -6.14 -1.06
C ALA A 90 15.21 -7.40 -0.63
N VAL A 91 14.64 -8.59 -0.83
CA VAL A 91 15.30 -9.86 -0.48
C VAL A 91 16.52 -10.11 -1.36
N ALA A 92 16.44 -9.80 -2.67
CA ALA A 92 17.54 -9.98 -3.62
C ALA A 92 18.76 -9.10 -3.30
N ARG A 93 18.57 -7.97 -2.62
CA ARG A 93 19.67 -7.08 -2.20
C ARG A 93 20.37 -7.49 -0.92
N LEU A 94 19.83 -8.41 -0.16
CA LEU A 94 20.46 -8.89 1.06
C LEU A 94 21.79 -9.56 0.75
N ALA A 95 22.81 -9.25 1.54
CA ALA A 95 24.09 -9.95 1.50
C ALA A 95 23.91 -11.45 1.86
N PRO A 96 24.81 -12.34 1.42
CA PRO A 96 24.70 -13.77 1.76
C PRO A 96 24.56 -14.05 3.25
N ALA A 97 25.29 -13.34 4.10
CA ALA A 97 25.20 -13.46 5.56
C ALA A 97 23.83 -13.00 6.11
N GLU A 98 23.22 -11.99 5.52
CA GLU A 98 21.88 -11.52 5.88
C GLU A 98 20.82 -12.53 5.45
N ARG A 99 20.90 -13.10 4.24
CA ARG A 99 20.01 -14.17 3.78
C ARG A 99 20.07 -15.39 4.67
N ALA A 100 21.26 -15.78 5.12
CA ALA A 100 21.46 -16.93 6.01
C ALA A 100 20.70 -16.78 7.33
N ARG A 101 20.52 -15.55 7.85
CA ARG A 101 19.71 -15.27 9.06
C ARG A 101 18.21 -15.43 8.79
N GLY A 102 17.78 -15.31 7.53
CA GLY A 102 16.37 -15.33 7.11
C GLY A 102 15.72 -13.97 7.15
N VAL A 103 14.52 -13.90 6.61
CA VAL A 103 13.71 -12.68 6.51
C VAL A 103 12.51 -12.74 7.44
N LEU A 104 12.23 -11.65 8.10
CA LEU A 104 11.07 -11.44 8.95
C LEU A 104 10.19 -10.34 8.37
N THR A 105 8.87 -10.53 8.40
CA THR A 105 7.92 -9.45 8.16
C THR A 105 6.65 -9.62 9.00
N TYR A 106 5.85 -8.56 9.07
CA TYR A 106 4.52 -8.59 9.67
C TYR A 106 3.47 -8.15 8.63
N SER A 107 2.61 -9.08 8.24
CA SER A 107 1.51 -8.83 7.32
C SER A 107 0.57 -10.03 7.28
N SER A 108 -0.72 -9.80 7.04
CA SER A 108 -1.71 -10.85 6.80
C SER A 108 -2.19 -10.93 5.35
N GLY A 109 -1.64 -10.10 4.45
CA GLY A 109 -2.13 -9.96 3.08
C GLY A 109 -1.05 -10.14 2.02
N ASN A 110 -1.13 -9.32 0.98
CA ASN A 110 -0.30 -9.39 -0.22
C ASN A 110 1.21 -9.34 0.05
N HIS A 111 1.65 -8.60 1.07
CA HIS A 111 3.08 -8.51 1.39
C HIS A 111 3.61 -9.80 2.03
N ALA A 112 2.82 -10.47 2.88
CA ALA A 112 3.19 -11.76 3.46
C ALA A 112 3.47 -12.79 2.39
N GLN A 113 2.56 -12.96 1.44
CA GLN A 113 2.71 -13.87 0.31
C GLN A 113 3.90 -13.47 -0.58
N ALA A 114 4.10 -12.18 -0.81
CA ALA A 114 5.19 -11.66 -1.63
C ALA A 114 6.57 -11.96 -1.01
N ILE A 115 6.75 -11.75 0.28
CA ILE A 115 7.98 -12.10 1.00
C ILE A 115 8.18 -13.62 1.01
N ALA A 116 7.14 -14.40 1.28
CA ALA A 116 7.23 -15.85 1.29
C ALA A 116 7.72 -16.40 -0.08
N LEU A 117 7.11 -15.94 -1.18
CA LEU A 117 7.55 -16.36 -2.53
C LEU A 117 8.94 -15.83 -2.88
N ALA A 118 9.26 -14.58 -2.55
CA ALA A 118 10.59 -14.02 -2.82
C ALA A 118 11.69 -14.81 -2.08
N CYS A 119 11.47 -15.15 -0.82
CA CYS A 119 12.39 -15.95 -0.02
C CYS A 119 12.55 -17.36 -0.60
N ARG A 120 11.44 -18.00 -1.01
CA ARG A 120 11.48 -19.31 -1.68
C ARG A 120 12.32 -19.28 -2.97
N LEU A 121 12.16 -18.25 -3.80
CA LEU A 121 12.90 -18.11 -5.06
C LEU A 121 14.38 -17.81 -4.86
N LEU A 122 14.77 -17.27 -3.71
CA LEU A 122 16.13 -16.87 -3.35
C LEU A 122 16.76 -17.79 -2.29
N ASP A 123 16.16 -18.96 -2.06
CA ASP A 123 16.60 -19.97 -1.09
C ASP A 123 16.89 -19.38 0.29
N THR A 124 15.91 -18.62 0.81
CA THR A 124 15.99 -17.92 2.10
C THR A 124 14.78 -18.27 2.95
N ARG A 125 14.96 -18.36 4.26
CA ARG A 125 13.86 -18.63 5.21
C ARG A 125 13.00 -17.38 5.39
N ALA A 126 11.67 -17.55 5.35
CA ALA A 126 10.72 -16.49 5.65
C ALA A 126 9.96 -16.77 6.96
N THR A 127 9.92 -15.80 7.86
CA THR A 127 9.07 -15.80 9.06
C THR A 127 8.08 -14.65 8.96
N ILE A 128 6.79 -14.95 9.09
CA ILE A 128 5.70 -13.99 8.91
C ILE A 128 4.90 -13.86 10.22
N VAL A 129 4.93 -12.68 10.83
CA VAL A 129 4.04 -12.36 11.96
C VAL A 129 2.66 -12.01 11.42
N MET A 130 1.65 -12.81 11.79
CA MET A 130 0.29 -12.72 11.28
C MET A 130 -0.73 -12.80 12.42
N PRO A 131 -1.81 -11.98 12.42
CA PRO A 131 -2.81 -12.08 13.46
C PRO A 131 -3.53 -13.43 13.41
N GLN A 132 -3.88 -13.99 14.57
CA GLN A 132 -4.53 -15.30 14.68
C GLN A 132 -5.89 -15.38 13.96
N ASN A 133 -6.58 -14.24 13.80
CA ASN A 133 -7.84 -14.09 13.10
C ASN A 133 -7.66 -13.77 11.60
N ALA A 134 -6.46 -13.90 11.05
CA ALA A 134 -6.25 -13.73 9.60
C ALA A 134 -7.07 -14.76 8.81
N PRO A 135 -7.67 -14.36 7.65
CA PRO A 135 -8.45 -15.27 6.83
C PRO A 135 -7.66 -16.54 6.46
N ALA A 136 -8.30 -17.71 6.61
CA ALA A 136 -7.65 -18.99 6.40
C ALA A 136 -7.05 -19.15 4.99
N ALA A 137 -7.70 -18.57 3.98
CA ALA A 137 -7.19 -18.57 2.60
C ALA A 137 -5.84 -17.84 2.48
N LYS A 138 -5.71 -16.65 3.11
CA LYS A 138 -4.46 -15.87 3.11
C LYS A 138 -3.34 -16.59 3.87
N ARG A 139 -3.68 -17.24 4.99
CA ARG A 139 -2.75 -18.06 5.76
C ARG A 139 -2.23 -19.23 4.92
N ARG A 140 -3.14 -20.06 4.36
CA ARG A 140 -2.77 -21.21 3.51
C ARG A 140 -1.93 -20.79 2.32
N ALA A 141 -2.25 -19.68 1.66
CA ALA A 141 -1.45 -19.17 0.54
C ALA A 141 -0.01 -18.84 0.97
N THR A 142 0.17 -18.21 2.14
CA THR A 142 1.49 -17.85 2.68
C THR A 142 2.29 -19.10 3.07
N GLU A 143 1.66 -20.07 3.76
CA GLU A 143 2.25 -21.36 4.11
C GLU A 143 2.63 -22.17 2.86
N GLY A 144 1.79 -22.14 1.82
CA GLY A 144 2.04 -22.80 0.54
C GLY A 144 3.28 -22.31 -0.21
N TYR A 145 3.75 -21.10 0.09
CA TYR A 145 5.04 -20.59 -0.37
C TYR A 145 6.22 -20.98 0.53
N GLY A 146 6.00 -21.74 1.61
CA GLY A 146 7.04 -22.25 2.49
C GLY A 146 7.43 -21.33 3.65
N ALA A 147 6.64 -20.31 3.97
CA ALA A 147 6.92 -19.43 5.09
C ALA A 147 6.48 -20.04 6.44
N ARG A 148 7.27 -19.79 7.49
CA ARG A 148 6.87 -20.02 8.88
C ARG A 148 5.95 -18.89 9.34
N ILE A 149 4.73 -19.21 9.79
CA ILE A 149 3.82 -18.23 10.38
C ILE A 149 3.96 -18.23 11.89
N VAL A 150 4.12 -17.05 12.48
CA VAL A 150 4.03 -16.79 13.91
C VAL A 150 2.74 -16.01 14.16
N ALA A 151 1.76 -16.70 14.77
CA ALA A 151 0.47 -16.10 15.08
C ALA A 151 0.56 -15.23 16.33
N TYR A 152 -0.14 -14.09 16.35
CA TYR A 152 -0.28 -13.23 17.52
C TYR A 152 -1.74 -12.82 17.76
N ASP A 153 -2.06 -12.50 19.01
CA ASP A 153 -3.38 -11.97 19.39
C ASP A 153 -3.39 -10.43 19.27
N PRO A 154 -4.09 -9.84 18.29
CA PRO A 154 -4.13 -8.39 18.10
C PRO A 154 -4.82 -7.63 19.24
N ALA A 155 -5.60 -8.31 20.11
CA ALA A 155 -6.19 -7.71 21.30
C ALA A 155 -5.17 -7.53 22.45
N ARG A 156 -4.05 -8.26 22.41
CA ARG A 156 -3.07 -8.27 23.49
C ARG A 156 -1.68 -7.78 23.10
N GLN A 157 -1.34 -7.84 21.81
CA GLN A 157 0.01 -7.59 21.31
C GLN A 157 -0.04 -6.73 20.04
N LYS A 158 0.98 -5.92 19.84
CA LYS A 158 1.22 -5.27 18.56
C LYS A 158 2.13 -6.15 17.70
N ARG A 159 1.84 -6.24 16.42
CA ARG A 159 2.63 -7.03 15.45
C ARG A 159 4.10 -6.62 15.43
N GLU A 160 4.36 -5.33 15.61
CA GLU A 160 5.71 -4.75 15.65
C GLU A 160 6.50 -5.24 16.88
N GLU A 161 5.85 -5.37 18.03
CA GLU A 161 6.45 -5.89 19.28
C GLU A 161 6.81 -7.37 19.14
N VAL A 162 5.92 -8.17 18.54
CA VAL A 162 6.18 -9.59 18.25
C VAL A 162 7.34 -9.75 17.26
N ALA A 163 7.36 -8.93 16.21
CA ALA A 163 8.46 -8.96 15.24
C ALA A 163 9.80 -8.57 15.89
N GLU A 164 9.80 -7.58 16.79
CA GLU A 164 11.02 -7.15 17.48
C GLU A 164 11.54 -8.22 18.47
N ALA A 165 10.65 -8.95 19.15
CA ALA A 165 11.03 -10.08 19.99
C ALA A 165 11.74 -11.17 19.14
N LEU A 166 11.17 -11.55 18.01
CA LEU A 166 11.77 -12.52 17.08
C LEU A 166 13.13 -12.05 16.52
N ARG A 167 13.29 -10.74 16.29
CA ARG A 167 14.58 -10.19 15.89
C ARG A 167 15.67 -10.37 16.95
N ARG A 168 15.33 -10.17 18.22
CA ARG A 168 16.27 -10.37 19.34
C ARG A 168 16.70 -11.81 19.52
N GLU A 169 15.83 -12.76 19.17
CA GLU A 169 16.12 -14.21 19.33
C GLU A 169 17.04 -14.75 18.22
N GLY A 170 16.86 -14.35 16.99
CA GLY A 170 17.54 -14.95 15.83
C GLY A 170 18.08 -13.97 14.81
N ASP A 171 17.98 -12.68 15.05
CA ASP A 171 18.42 -11.57 14.20
C ASP A 171 18.05 -11.68 12.70
N PRO A 172 16.81 -12.15 12.35
CA PRO A 172 16.36 -12.15 10.96
C PRO A 172 16.23 -10.72 10.44
N VAL A 173 16.42 -10.55 9.12
CA VAL A 173 16.30 -9.23 8.49
C VAL A 173 14.82 -8.83 8.39
N LEU A 174 14.44 -7.74 9.02
CA LEU A 174 13.08 -7.20 8.95
C LEU A 174 12.87 -6.44 7.64
N ILE A 175 11.89 -6.87 6.84
CA ILE A 175 11.44 -6.17 5.63
C ILE A 175 9.97 -5.77 5.83
N PRO A 176 9.70 -4.51 6.20
CA PRO A 176 8.34 -4.01 6.41
C PRO A 176 7.58 -3.84 5.09
N PRO A 177 6.23 -3.75 5.14
CA PRO A 177 5.38 -3.82 3.94
C PRO A 177 5.42 -2.59 3.02
N TYR A 178 6.02 -1.48 3.43
CA TYR A 178 6.07 -0.24 2.65
C TYR A 178 7.23 0.70 3.01
N ASP A 179 7.59 0.84 4.28
CA ASP A 179 8.57 1.84 4.75
C ASP A 179 10.01 1.28 4.71
N HIS A 180 10.47 0.97 3.49
CA HIS A 180 11.79 0.39 3.23
C HIS A 180 12.26 0.83 1.84
N ALA A 181 13.49 1.32 1.73
CA ALA A 181 14.03 1.88 0.49
C ALA A 181 13.91 0.92 -0.71
N ASP A 182 14.31 -0.34 -0.53
CA ASP A 182 14.27 -1.33 -1.58
C ASP A 182 12.85 -1.80 -1.93
N VAL A 183 11.94 -1.77 -0.95
CA VAL A 183 10.52 -2.04 -1.21
C VAL A 183 9.94 -0.91 -2.06
N ILE A 184 10.16 0.35 -1.70
CA ILE A 184 9.70 1.52 -2.46
C ILE A 184 10.25 1.48 -3.90
N ALA A 185 11.55 1.25 -4.07
CA ALA A 185 12.20 1.16 -5.37
C ALA A 185 11.60 0.04 -6.24
N GLY A 186 11.40 -1.15 -5.68
CA GLY A 186 10.76 -2.26 -6.38
C GLY A 186 9.33 -1.95 -6.80
N GLN A 187 8.52 -1.32 -5.94
CA GLN A 187 7.14 -0.92 -6.25
C GLN A 187 7.07 0.12 -7.37
N GLY A 188 8.04 1.04 -7.44
CA GLY A 188 8.14 2.05 -8.49
C GLY A 188 8.25 1.47 -9.91
N THR A 189 8.70 0.22 -10.05
CA THR A 189 8.81 -0.45 -11.35
C THR A 189 7.45 -0.67 -12.02
N ALA A 190 6.34 -0.71 -11.28
CA ALA A 190 5.00 -0.83 -11.86
C ALA A 190 4.65 0.42 -12.71
N ALA A 191 4.85 1.62 -12.16
CA ALA A 191 4.63 2.85 -12.90
C ALA A 191 5.69 3.04 -14.01
N LYS A 192 6.96 2.67 -13.78
CA LYS A 192 7.98 2.69 -14.83
C LYS A 192 7.54 1.89 -16.04
N GLU A 193 7.08 0.65 -15.86
CA GLU A 193 6.55 -0.17 -16.94
C GLU A 193 5.30 0.44 -17.59
N LEU A 194 4.40 1.05 -16.81
CA LEU A 194 3.22 1.72 -17.34
C LEU A 194 3.61 2.84 -18.32
N PHE A 195 4.55 3.72 -17.96
CA PHE A 195 5.03 4.78 -18.85
C PHE A 195 5.74 4.22 -20.10
N GLU A 196 6.48 3.13 -19.97
CA GLU A 196 7.11 2.46 -21.12
C GLU A 196 6.08 1.84 -22.09
N GLN A 197 4.93 1.36 -21.57
CA GLN A 197 3.89 0.71 -22.37
C GLN A 197 2.86 1.69 -22.95
N ALA A 198 2.50 2.73 -22.20
CA ALA A 198 1.48 3.70 -22.58
C ALA A 198 2.04 5.00 -23.17
N GLY A 199 3.32 5.31 -22.96
CA GLY A 199 3.93 6.58 -23.31
C GLY A 199 3.55 7.69 -22.30
N GLU A 200 3.49 8.94 -22.79
CA GLU A 200 3.14 10.09 -21.95
C GLU A 200 1.69 10.00 -21.43
N LEU A 201 1.51 10.32 -20.17
CA LEU A 201 0.20 10.39 -19.49
C LEU A 201 0.03 11.78 -18.86
N ASP A 202 -1.20 12.26 -18.81
CA ASP A 202 -1.53 13.54 -18.16
C ASP A 202 -1.76 13.36 -16.65
N LEU A 203 -2.20 12.16 -16.25
CA LEU A 203 -2.59 11.83 -14.88
C LEU A 203 -2.24 10.39 -14.56
N LEU A 204 -1.73 10.15 -13.35
CA LEU A 204 -1.48 8.83 -12.80
C LEU A 204 -2.20 8.70 -11.45
N LEU A 205 -3.09 7.72 -11.35
CA LEU A 205 -3.82 7.41 -10.12
C LEU A 205 -3.24 6.15 -9.46
N VAL A 206 -2.87 6.27 -8.20
CA VAL A 206 -2.17 5.22 -7.47
C VAL A 206 -2.86 4.96 -6.13
N PRO A 207 -3.25 3.71 -5.82
CA PRO A 207 -3.71 3.34 -4.49
C PRO A 207 -2.68 3.64 -3.42
N CYS A 208 -3.13 4.24 -2.32
CA CYS A 208 -2.32 4.56 -1.17
C CYS A 208 -2.83 3.85 0.09
N GLY A 209 -1.95 3.18 0.79
CA GLY A 209 -2.01 2.83 2.20
C GLY A 209 -0.76 3.43 2.84
N GLY A 210 0.23 2.64 3.26
CA GLY A 210 1.49 3.14 3.83
C GLY A 210 2.42 3.90 2.86
N GLY A 211 2.00 4.17 1.63
CA GLY A 211 2.68 5.06 0.68
C GLY A 211 3.80 4.44 -0.17
N GLY A 212 4.14 3.15 0.00
CA GLY A 212 5.28 2.55 -0.72
C GLY A 212 5.09 2.51 -2.25
N LEU A 213 3.90 2.08 -2.72
CA LEU A 213 3.57 2.10 -4.16
C LEU A 213 3.51 3.52 -4.70
N LEU A 214 2.81 4.41 -3.98
CA LEU A 214 2.64 5.81 -4.38
C LEU A 214 3.99 6.53 -4.48
N SER A 215 4.87 6.39 -3.48
CA SER A 215 6.22 6.99 -3.49
C SER A 215 7.04 6.49 -4.68
N GLY A 216 7.14 5.18 -4.88
CA GLY A 216 7.89 4.61 -6.00
C GLY A 216 7.32 5.00 -7.36
N SER A 217 5.99 5.05 -7.49
CA SER A 217 5.30 5.46 -8.72
C SER A 217 5.52 6.94 -9.03
N ALA A 218 5.49 7.79 -8.00
CA ALA A 218 5.75 9.22 -8.15
C ALA A 218 7.20 9.50 -8.59
N LEU A 219 8.19 8.80 -8.04
CA LEU A 219 9.58 8.89 -8.51
C LEU A 219 9.70 8.53 -9.99
N SER A 220 9.01 7.48 -10.43
CA SER A 220 8.99 7.09 -11.86
C SER A 220 8.31 8.14 -12.73
N ALA A 221 7.18 8.71 -12.29
CA ALA A 221 6.46 9.76 -13.00
C ALA A 221 7.31 11.02 -13.16
N ARG A 222 7.92 11.50 -12.09
CA ARG A 222 8.78 12.72 -12.12
C ARG A 222 9.93 12.62 -13.10
N ARG A 223 10.47 11.41 -13.29
CA ARG A 223 11.61 11.21 -14.19
C ARG A 223 11.21 10.92 -15.64
N LEU A 224 10.16 10.12 -15.85
CA LEU A 224 9.76 9.62 -17.16
C LEU A 224 8.71 10.49 -17.84
N CYS A 225 7.84 11.13 -17.07
CA CYS A 225 6.79 12.00 -17.55
C CYS A 225 6.58 13.18 -16.56
N PRO A 226 7.49 14.18 -16.53
CA PRO A 226 7.48 15.25 -15.51
C PRO A 226 6.19 16.10 -15.48
N ARG A 227 5.43 16.14 -16.58
CA ARG A 227 4.15 16.85 -16.68
C ARG A 227 2.97 16.03 -16.18
N CYS A 228 3.14 14.73 -15.97
CA CYS A 228 2.10 13.85 -15.45
C CYS A 228 1.78 14.20 -14.01
N ARG A 229 0.52 14.54 -13.72
CA ARG A 229 0.06 14.72 -12.34
C ARG A 229 -0.10 13.36 -11.67
N VAL A 230 0.43 13.22 -10.47
CA VAL A 230 0.31 12.00 -9.65
C VAL A 230 -0.67 12.26 -8.52
N VAL A 231 -1.72 11.45 -8.45
CA VAL A 231 -2.74 11.53 -7.39
C VAL A 231 -2.80 10.21 -6.63
N GLY A 232 -2.60 10.29 -5.32
CA GLY A 232 -2.80 9.17 -4.42
C GLY A 232 -4.28 9.04 -4.04
N VAL A 233 -4.77 7.79 -3.93
CA VAL A 233 -6.16 7.52 -3.58
C VAL A 233 -6.24 6.57 -2.40
N GLU A 234 -6.96 6.98 -1.35
CA GLU A 234 -7.23 6.22 -0.14
C GLU A 234 -8.71 5.90 0.04
N PRO A 235 -9.08 4.89 0.85
CA PRO A 235 -10.45 4.76 1.33
C PRO A 235 -10.75 5.89 2.34
N GLU A 236 -11.99 6.38 2.32
CA GLU A 236 -12.43 7.51 3.16
C GLU A 236 -12.27 7.24 4.66
N ALA A 237 -12.46 5.97 5.08
CA ALA A 237 -12.28 5.57 6.48
C ALA A 237 -10.80 5.45 6.91
N ALA A 238 -9.84 5.53 5.98
CA ALA A 238 -8.41 5.46 6.25
C ALA A 238 -7.68 6.60 5.50
N ASP A 239 -8.01 7.84 5.86
CA ASP A 239 -7.61 9.08 5.19
C ASP A 239 -6.32 9.71 5.75
N ASP A 240 -5.54 8.96 6.48
CA ASP A 240 -4.34 9.44 7.19
C ASP A 240 -3.29 10.05 6.25
N ALA A 241 -3.04 9.46 5.07
CA ALA A 241 -2.09 10.00 4.12
C ALA A 241 -2.64 11.27 3.45
N THR A 242 -3.93 11.35 3.14
CA THR A 242 -4.58 12.56 2.62
C THR A 242 -4.50 13.72 3.62
N ARG A 243 -4.79 13.46 4.89
CA ARG A 243 -4.62 14.46 5.95
C ARG A 243 -3.16 14.84 6.17
N SER A 244 -2.25 13.86 6.16
CA SER A 244 -0.81 14.11 6.25
C SER A 244 -0.30 14.97 5.10
N PHE A 245 -0.73 14.67 3.88
CA PHE A 245 -0.39 15.44 2.69
C PHE A 245 -0.86 16.88 2.78
N ARG A 246 -2.12 17.10 3.17
CA ARG A 246 -2.73 18.44 3.26
C ARG A 246 -2.15 19.29 4.39
N THR A 247 -1.92 18.70 5.55
CA THR A 247 -1.44 19.43 6.74
C THR A 247 0.07 19.60 6.78
N GLY A 248 0.83 18.77 6.06
CA GLY A 248 2.29 18.73 6.16
C GLY A 248 2.81 18.08 7.44
N VAL A 249 1.93 17.47 8.24
CA VAL A 249 2.26 16.77 9.49
C VAL A 249 1.73 15.35 9.40
N LEU A 250 2.57 14.38 9.76
CA LEU A 250 2.20 12.96 9.73
C LEU A 250 0.98 12.72 10.65
N GLN A 251 -0.13 12.27 10.05
CA GLN A 251 -1.37 11.91 10.72
C GLN A 251 -1.46 10.39 10.88
N THR A 252 -2.27 9.95 11.81
CA THR A 252 -2.53 8.53 12.08
C THR A 252 -4.03 8.26 12.14
N VAL A 253 -4.39 7.03 11.78
CA VAL A 253 -5.71 6.45 12.04
C VAL A 253 -5.54 5.19 12.88
N SER A 254 -6.57 4.85 13.65
CA SER A 254 -6.55 3.65 14.49
C SER A 254 -7.63 2.69 13.99
N ASN A 255 -7.21 1.49 13.59
CA ASN A 255 -8.11 0.40 13.15
C ASN A 255 -9.20 0.86 12.17
N PRO A 256 -8.85 1.43 11.00
CA PRO A 256 -9.84 1.95 10.06
C PRO A 256 -10.74 0.83 9.54
N GLU A 257 -12.04 1.07 9.54
CA GLU A 257 -13.05 0.15 9.03
C GLU A 257 -13.32 0.43 7.55
N THR A 258 -12.68 -0.33 6.68
CA THR A 258 -12.88 -0.29 5.23
C THR A 258 -12.72 -1.68 4.64
N ILE A 259 -13.39 -1.96 3.52
CA ILE A 259 -13.20 -3.19 2.73
C ILE A 259 -11.84 -3.22 2.01
N ALA A 260 -11.18 -2.08 1.84
CA ALA A 260 -9.86 -1.96 1.21
C ALA A 260 -8.74 -2.38 2.17
N ASP A 261 -8.66 -3.67 2.49
CA ASP A 261 -7.77 -4.23 3.51
C ASP A 261 -6.26 -3.97 3.26
N GLY A 262 -5.86 -3.84 2.00
CA GLY A 262 -4.48 -3.47 1.62
C GLY A 262 -4.12 -2.01 1.94
N ALA A 263 -5.10 -1.17 2.24
CA ALA A 263 -4.94 0.23 2.63
C ALA A 263 -5.21 0.48 4.13
N ARG A 264 -5.50 -0.55 4.94
CA ARG A 264 -5.66 -0.43 6.40
C ARG A 264 -4.30 -0.26 7.10
N THR A 265 -3.61 0.80 6.79
CA THR A 265 -2.34 1.17 7.44
C THR A 265 -2.59 2.28 8.44
N PRO A 266 -1.86 2.32 9.57
CA PRO A 266 -2.10 3.36 10.58
C PRO A 266 -1.58 4.74 10.16
N SER A 267 -0.62 4.79 9.25
CA SER A 267 0.00 6.03 8.75
C SER A 267 0.91 5.75 7.55
N LEU A 268 1.31 6.81 6.86
CA LEU A 268 2.51 6.79 6.02
C LEU A 268 3.75 6.45 6.87
N GLY A 269 4.81 5.98 6.22
CA GLY A 269 6.08 5.68 6.85
C GLY A 269 7.02 6.88 6.94
N ARG A 270 8.14 6.72 7.64
CA ARG A 270 9.19 7.74 7.78
C ARG A 270 9.87 8.07 6.45
N LEU A 271 10.02 7.08 5.56
CA LEU A 271 10.56 7.25 4.21
C LEU A 271 9.46 7.68 3.24
N THR A 272 8.26 7.09 3.33
CA THR A 272 7.20 7.35 2.36
C THR A 272 6.58 8.72 2.54
N PHE A 273 6.41 9.24 3.75
CA PHE A 273 5.80 10.55 3.97
C PHE A 273 6.55 11.71 3.26
N PRO A 274 7.87 11.90 3.44
CA PRO A 274 8.60 12.95 2.72
C PRO A 274 8.61 12.73 1.21
N LEU A 275 8.67 11.47 0.73
CA LEU A 275 8.61 11.17 -0.70
C LEU A 275 7.26 11.53 -1.31
N VAL A 276 6.15 11.21 -0.64
CA VAL A 276 4.80 11.61 -1.05
C VAL A 276 4.67 13.13 -1.07
N ARG A 277 5.10 13.81 -0.03
CA ARG A 277 5.06 15.28 0.04
C ARG A 277 5.84 15.97 -1.07
N ALA A 278 6.98 15.40 -1.47
CA ALA A 278 7.86 16.01 -2.47
C ALA A 278 7.45 15.69 -3.92
N ASN A 279 6.78 14.55 -4.17
CA ASN A 279 6.63 14.02 -5.52
C ASN A 279 5.17 13.79 -5.96
N VAL A 280 4.20 13.87 -5.07
CA VAL A 280 2.77 13.71 -5.37
C VAL A 280 2.12 15.07 -5.53
N ASP A 281 1.18 15.21 -6.46
CA ASP A 281 0.52 16.49 -6.74
C ASP A 281 -0.76 16.67 -5.93
N ASP A 282 -1.44 15.55 -5.59
CA ASP A 282 -2.71 15.61 -4.85
C ASP A 282 -3.03 14.27 -4.19
N MET A 283 -3.92 14.31 -3.21
CA MET A 283 -4.48 13.14 -2.53
C MET A 283 -6.00 13.28 -2.46
N THR A 284 -6.70 12.17 -2.69
CA THR A 284 -8.17 12.10 -2.55
C THR A 284 -8.61 10.81 -1.88
N THR A 285 -9.85 10.79 -1.44
CA THR A 285 -10.47 9.63 -0.79
C THR A 285 -11.73 9.19 -1.54
N VAL A 286 -12.08 7.90 -1.38
CA VAL A 286 -13.30 7.31 -1.93
C VAL A 286 -14.00 6.45 -0.87
N PRO A 287 -15.33 6.48 -0.79
CA PRO A 287 -16.08 5.59 0.10
C PRO A 287 -16.10 4.15 -0.42
N ASP A 288 -16.28 3.20 0.49
CA ASP A 288 -16.30 1.76 0.17
C ASP A 288 -17.37 1.39 -0.89
N ALA A 289 -18.50 2.08 -0.92
CA ALA A 289 -19.53 1.85 -1.91
C ALA A 289 -19.03 2.10 -3.36
N ASP A 290 -18.15 3.09 -3.57
CA ASP A 290 -17.55 3.36 -4.87
C ASP A 290 -16.53 2.28 -5.25
N LEU A 291 -15.83 1.70 -4.26
CA LEU A 291 -14.93 0.57 -4.48
C LEU A 291 -15.70 -0.66 -4.97
N VAL A 292 -16.83 -0.97 -4.34
CA VAL A 292 -17.68 -2.10 -4.75
C VAL A 292 -18.17 -1.92 -6.18
N ARG A 293 -18.66 -0.72 -6.54
CA ARG A 293 -19.11 -0.41 -7.92
C ARG A 293 -17.97 -0.57 -8.93
N ALA A 294 -16.82 0.02 -8.64
CA ALA A 294 -15.65 -0.06 -9.52
C ALA A 294 -15.15 -1.50 -9.67
N MET A 295 -15.09 -2.27 -8.57
CA MET A 295 -14.68 -3.68 -8.56
C MET A 295 -15.62 -4.52 -9.43
N ARG A 296 -16.95 -4.40 -9.24
CA ARG A 296 -17.96 -5.09 -10.03
C ARG A 296 -17.83 -4.77 -11.51
N LEU A 297 -17.70 -3.49 -11.87
CA LEU A 297 -17.54 -3.03 -13.25
C LEU A 297 -16.30 -3.66 -13.93
N VAL A 298 -15.16 -3.70 -13.22
CA VAL A 298 -13.93 -4.33 -13.72
C VAL A 298 -14.12 -5.83 -13.94
N TRP A 299 -14.75 -6.53 -12.99
CA TRP A 299 -15.03 -7.97 -13.13
C TRP A 299 -15.97 -8.25 -14.31
N GLU A 300 -17.09 -7.51 -14.41
CA GLU A 300 -18.12 -7.74 -15.41
C GLU A 300 -17.70 -7.31 -16.83
N ARG A 301 -16.97 -6.19 -16.97
CA ARG A 301 -16.64 -5.63 -18.28
C ARG A 301 -15.26 -5.99 -18.79
N LEU A 302 -14.25 -6.00 -17.91
CA LEU A 302 -12.87 -6.31 -18.28
C LEU A 302 -12.49 -7.77 -18.06
N LYS A 303 -13.31 -8.53 -17.32
CA LYS A 303 -13.02 -9.91 -16.92
C LYS A 303 -11.73 -10.04 -16.10
N LEU A 304 -11.42 -8.99 -15.33
CA LEU A 304 -10.27 -8.94 -14.46
C LEU A 304 -10.73 -9.05 -12.99
N VAL A 305 -10.19 -10.01 -12.27
CA VAL A 305 -10.41 -10.12 -10.83
C VAL A 305 -9.51 -9.11 -10.12
N VAL A 306 -10.13 -8.19 -9.40
CA VAL A 306 -9.45 -7.14 -8.60
C VAL A 306 -10.02 -7.12 -7.19
N GLU A 307 -9.18 -6.80 -6.22
CA GLU A 307 -9.57 -6.57 -4.82
C GLU A 307 -10.03 -5.12 -4.59
N PRO A 308 -10.77 -4.80 -3.52
CA PRO A 308 -11.22 -3.43 -3.25
C PRO A 308 -10.10 -2.39 -3.26
N THR A 309 -8.97 -2.68 -2.62
CA THR A 309 -7.78 -1.80 -2.64
C THR A 309 -7.25 -1.59 -4.07
N GLY A 310 -7.38 -2.63 -4.91
CA GLY A 310 -6.88 -2.61 -6.28
C GLY A 310 -7.57 -1.60 -7.20
N VAL A 311 -8.79 -1.20 -6.88
CA VAL A 311 -9.60 -0.31 -7.71
C VAL A 311 -9.72 1.13 -7.18
N LEU A 312 -9.03 1.50 -6.09
CA LEU A 312 -9.08 2.84 -5.50
C LEU A 312 -8.95 3.96 -6.55
N GLY A 313 -7.93 3.88 -7.42
CA GLY A 313 -7.72 4.89 -8.47
C GLY A 313 -8.87 4.97 -9.48
N LEU A 314 -9.40 3.82 -9.91
CA LEU A 314 -10.54 3.78 -10.85
C LEU A 314 -11.81 4.29 -10.19
N ALA A 315 -12.06 3.91 -8.94
CA ALA A 315 -13.21 4.37 -8.18
C ALA A 315 -13.23 5.90 -8.04
N ALA A 316 -12.07 6.53 -7.80
CA ALA A 316 -11.95 7.98 -7.74
C ALA A 316 -12.33 8.68 -9.06
N LEU A 317 -11.98 8.09 -10.21
CA LEU A 317 -12.38 8.59 -11.53
C LEU A 317 -13.89 8.45 -11.74
N LEU A 318 -14.43 7.26 -11.53
CA LEU A 318 -15.85 6.96 -11.75
C LEU A 318 -16.75 7.79 -10.83
N ALA A 319 -16.30 8.10 -9.62
CA ALA A 319 -16.99 8.96 -8.66
C ALA A 319 -16.78 10.46 -8.92
N GLY A 320 -16.06 10.86 -9.99
CA GLY A 320 -15.80 12.26 -10.32
C GLY A 320 -14.92 13.00 -9.30
N ARG A 321 -14.19 12.27 -8.43
CA ARG A 321 -13.29 12.89 -7.43
C ARG A 321 -12.06 13.53 -8.07
N VAL A 322 -11.71 13.11 -9.29
CA VAL A 322 -10.59 13.65 -10.05
C VAL A 322 -11.04 13.94 -11.47
N GLY A 323 -10.93 15.18 -11.90
CA GLY A 323 -11.28 15.60 -13.26
C GLY A 323 -10.27 15.05 -14.29
N ALA A 324 -10.78 14.30 -15.28
CA ALA A 324 -9.93 13.60 -16.24
C ALA A 324 -10.40 13.71 -17.69
N ALA A 325 -11.47 14.45 -17.99
CA ALA A 325 -12.05 14.57 -19.34
C ALA A 325 -11.01 14.98 -20.39
N GLY A 326 -10.95 14.24 -21.49
CA GLY A 326 -10.02 14.43 -22.60
C GLY A 326 -8.55 14.05 -22.29
N ARG A 327 -8.24 13.53 -21.09
CA ARG A 327 -6.87 13.24 -20.65
C ARG A 327 -6.49 11.77 -20.88
N ARG A 328 -5.19 11.53 -21.02
CA ARG A 328 -4.57 10.20 -20.97
C ARG A 328 -4.26 9.85 -19.50
N VAL A 329 -4.95 8.86 -18.95
CA VAL A 329 -4.91 8.56 -17.53
C VAL A 329 -4.38 7.16 -17.27
N GLY A 330 -3.28 7.07 -16.55
CA GLY A 330 -2.78 5.81 -16.00
C GLY A 330 -3.47 5.48 -14.66
N VAL A 331 -3.89 4.24 -14.50
CA VAL A 331 -4.44 3.72 -13.23
C VAL A 331 -3.74 2.43 -12.87
N ILE A 332 -3.23 2.30 -11.65
CA ILE A 332 -2.64 1.04 -11.19
C ILE A 332 -3.71 0.21 -10.50
N LEU A 333 -4.10 -0.92 -11.10
CA LEU A 333 -4.91 -1.96 -10.46
C LEU A 333 -3.99 -2.81 -9.57
N SER A 334 -3.87 -2.46 -8.30
CA SER A 334 -2.75 -2.86 -7.46
C SER A 334 -2.75 -4.32 -7.00
N GLY A 335 -3.90 -5.01 -7.04
CA GLY A 335 -4.02 -6.41 -6.64
C GLY A 335 -5.39 -7.01 -6.91
N GLY A 336 -5.47 -8.36 -6.80
CA GLY A 336 -6.68 -9.13 -7.05
C GLY A 336 -6.95 -10.22 -6.00
N ASN A 337 -6.30 -10.19 -4.84
CA ASN A 337 -6.43 -11.20 -3.80
C ASN A 337 -7.67 -10.96 -2.93
N VAL A 338 -8.81 -11.39 -3.39
CA VAL A 338 -10.10 -11.27 -2.71
C VAL A 338 -10.71 -12.64 -2.46
N ASP A 339 -11.41 -12.80 -1.35
CA ASP A 339 -12.24 -13.97 -1.11
C ASP A 339 -13.50 -13.87 -1.97
N LEU A 340 -13.78 -14.93 -2.75
CA LEU A 340 -14.89 -14.92 -3.70
C LEU A 340 -16.25 -14.84 -3.02
N VAL A 341 -16.43 -15.48 -1.85
CA VAL A 341 -17.69 -15.43 -1.09
C VAL A 341 -17.92 -14.01 -0.60
N CYS A 342 -16.90 -13.40 0.02
CA CYS A 342 -16.98 -12.01 0.45
C CYS A 342 -17.26 -11.04 -0.72
N ALA A 343 -16.61 -11.27 -1.88
CA ALA A 343 -16.85 -10.43 -3.06
C ALA A 343 -18.30 -10.53 -3.57
N LEU A 344 -18.87 -11.75 -3.59
CA LEU A 344 -20.27 -11.96 -4.01
C LEU A 344 -21.25 -11.30 -3.02
N GLU A 345 -20.98 -11.33 -1.72
CA GLU A 345 -21.78 -10.62 -0.71
C GLU A 345 -21.75 -9.10 -0.94
N LEU A 346 -20.58 -8.53 -1.18
CA LEU A 346 -20.44 -7.10 -1.52
C LEU A 346 -21.22 -6.73 -2.79
N PHE A 347 -21.20 -7.60 -3.81
CA PHE A 347 -21.90 -7.33 -5.08
C PHE A 347 -23.42 -7.47 -4.98
N ARG A 348 -23.93 -8.36 -4.11
CA ARG A 348 -25.37 -8.54 -3.90
C ARG A 348 -26.03 -7.26 -3.37
N ASP A 349 -25.34 -6.55 -2.47
CA ASP A 349 -25.86 -5.38 -1.80
C ASP A 349 -25.56 -4.07 -2.57
N ALA A 350 -24.78 -4.17 -3.66
CA ALA A 350 -24.49 -3.02 -4.52
C ALA A 350 -25.62 -2.82 -5.56
N PRO A 351 -26.06 -1.57 -5.79
CA PRO A 351 -27.01 -1.29 -6.85
C PRO A 351 -26.46 -1.76 -8.22
N ALA A 352 -27.30 -2.31 -9.06
CA ALA A 352 -26.96 -2.59 -10.44
C ALA A 352 -26.73 -1.24 -11.18
N ASP A 353 -25.70 -1.17 -12.01
CA ASP A 353 -25.41 -0.01 -12.88
C ASP A 353 -26.46 0.16 -14.00
#